data_b0356b624333912376318ebdf8182676
#
_entry.id   b0356b624333912376318ebdf8182676
#
_cell.length_a   1.000
_cell.length_b   1.000
_cell.length_c   1.000
_cell.angle_alpha   90.00
_cell.angle_beta   90.00
_cell.angle_gamma   90.00
#
_symmetry.space_group_name_H-M   'P 1'
#
loop_
_entity.id
_entity.type
_entity.pdbx_description
1 polymer ?
#
loop_
_entity_poly.entity_id
_entity_poly.type
_entity_poly.pdbx_seq_one_letter_code
_entity_poly.pdbx_strand_id
1 'polypeptide(L)'
;MSRGFSLGLIMLASISAVFLGVAQAQEPRATGDLGVVVERASGSLLIIDQSEHAAIGRVEGLGDLSHASVVFSADERFAFVFGRDGGLTKVDLLTQSIAGRVVQSGNAIGGAISDDGQLVAVSNYEPGGVRVFDAETLESVADIPTGSKTIGLVDAPGRRFVFTLWDAGETWIADFSGEEPAITRIGGIGTNPYDALITGDGRHYIAGLFGEDGLTALDLWQEPPVPRRILSGYGKGKEPLPVYKMPHLEGWALAGDRFVLPAVGRHEVLWVDSRTLAEVGRTATHGQPVFAVARPDGRQVWVNFAHPLNDTIEVIDTLSGEVIHTLTPGPAVLHMEFTARGHEVWVSVRDAGRVDIYDARSFEKLGEIAAESPSGIFFTARAHRTGL
;
A
#
# COMPACT_ATOMS: atom_id res chain seq x y z
N MET A 1 68.52 66.54 31.22
CA MET A 1 68.33 65.15 31.41
C MET A 1 66.80 64.88 31.40
N SER A 2 66.23 64.45 30.28
CA SER A 2 64.79 64.09 30.18
C SER A 2 64.72 63.04 29.13
N ARG A 3 64.30 61.84 29.56
CA ARG A 3 64.12 60.64 28.74
C ARG A 3 62.68 60.65 28.23
N GLY A 4 62.48 60.71 26.94
CA GLY A 4 61.17 60.50 26.30
C GLY A 4 60.84 59.01 26.21
N PHE A 5 59.61 58.70 26.57
CA PHE A 5 58.99 57.37 26.40
C PHE A 5 58.13 57.46 25.12
N SER A 6 58.44 56.61 24.16
CA SER A 6 57.64 56.45 22.92
C SER A 6 56.68 55.28 23.17
N LEU A 7 55.39 55.54 23.10
CA LEU A 7 54.31 54.52 23.18
C LEU A 7 54.08 54.00 21.77
N GLY A 8 54.44 52.74 21.54
CA GLY A 8 54.11 52.06 20.27
C GLY A 8 52.66 51.49 20.33
N LEU A 9 51.83 51.92 19.42
CA LEU A 9 50.48 51.44 19.19
C LEU A 9 50.50 50.14 18.35
N ILE A 10 50.16 49.01 18.98
CA ILE A 10 50.03 47.75 18.25
C ILE A 10 48.58 47.65 17.75
N MET A 11 48.37 47.75 16.45
CA MET A 11 47.11 47.42 15.79
C MET A 11 46.98 45.89 15.65
N LEU A 12 46.07 45.30 16.36
CA LEU A 12 45.62 43.93 16.10
C LEU A 12 44.64 43.94 14.91
N ALA A 13 45.06 43.39 13.81
CA ALA A 13 44.17 43.09 12.67
C ALA A 13 43.45 41.80 12.92
N SER A 14 42.14 41.86 13.18
CA SER A 14 41.26 40.68 13.26
C SER A 14 40.97 40.16 11.88
N ILE A 15 41.52 39.01 11.52
CA ILE A 15 41.17 38.28 10.29
C ILE A 15 39.91 37.47 10.57
N SER A 16 38.75 37.96 10.10
CA SER A 16 37.53 37.20 10.07
C SER A 16 37.60 36.18 8.92
N ALA A 17 37.80 34.92 9.25
CA ALA A 17 37.68 33.82 8.29
C ALA A 17 36.20 33.59 7.96
N VAL A 18 35.77 34.00 6.77
CA VAL A 18 34.48 33.65 6.20
C VAL A 18 34.58 32.19 5.74
N PHE A 19 34.00 31.26 6.50
CA PHE A 19 33.75 29.92 6.03
C PHE A 19 32.64 29.96 4.98
N LEU A 20 32.98 29.99 3.72
CA LEU A 20 32.09 29.62 2.63
C LEU A 20 31.84 28.13 2.74
N GLY A 21 30.70 27.77 3.33
CA GLY A 21 30.19 26.38 3.28
C GLY A 21 29.97 26.06 1.80
N VAL A 22 30.80 25.19 1.25
CA VAL A 22 30.55 24.56 -0.04
C VAL A 22 29.31 23.72 0.17
N ALA A 23 28.17 24.16 -0.37
CA ALA A 23 27.00 23.29 -0.49
C ALA A 23 27.45 22.07 -1.32
N GLN A 24 27.58 20.93 -0.69
CA GLN A 24 27.86 19.67 -1.36
C GLN A 24 26.66 19.43 -2.26
N ALA A 25 26.85 19.52 -3.57
CA ALA A 25 25.80 19.14 -4.52
C ALA A 25 25.44 17.68 -4.20
N GLN A 26 24.20 17.48 -3.81
CA GLN A 26 23.68 16.14 -3.56
C GLN A 26 23.80 15.38 -4.89
N GLU A 27 24.50 14.25 -4.88
CA GLU A 27 24.64 13.43 -6.08
C GLU A 27 23.25 13.09 -6.62
N PRO A 28 23.05 13.11 -7.94
CA PRO A 28 21.75 12.76 -8.52
C PRO A 28 21.39 11.33 -8.13
N ARG A 29 20.24 11.17 -7.44
CA ARG A 29 19.74 9.89 -6.96
C ARG A 29 18.57 9.43 -7.81
N ALA A 30 18.57 8.15 -8.19
CA ALA A 30 17.40 7.48 -8.75
C ALA A 30 16.38 7.14 -7.66
N THR A 31 15.13 6.93 -8.05
CA THR A 31 14.03 6.62 -7.12
C THR A 31 13.70 5.13 -7.03
N GLY A 32 14.14 4.31 -7.99
CA GLY A 32 13.76 2.91 -8.11
C GLY A 32 14.22 1.98 -6.99
N ASP A 33 15.14 2.42 -6.12
CA ASP A 33 15.58 1.71 -4.91
C ASP A 33 15.03 2.34 -3.62
N LEU A 34 14.14 3.33 -3.75
CA LEU A 34 13.48 3.94 -2.61
C LEU A 34 12.24 3.15 -2.19
N GLY A 35 11.82 3.41 -0.97
CA GLY A 35 10.57 2.94 -0.44
C GLY A 35 10.14 3.81 0.73
N VAL A 36 8.94 3.53 1.23
CA VAL A 36 8.39 4.22 2.38
C VAL A 36 7.79 3.23 3.37
N VAL A 37 7.89 3.55 4.66
CA VAL A 37 7.24 2.84 5.74
C VAL A 37 6.28 3.79 6.44
N VAL A 38 5.02 3.39 6.55
CA VAL A 38 4.02 4.15 7.29
C VAL A 38 4.22 3.96 8.79
N GLU A 39 4.48 5.04 9.50
CA GLU A 39 4.64 5.07 10.96
C GLU A 39 3.35 5.56 11.61
N ARG A 40 2.55 4.60 12.11
CA ARG A 40 1.18 4.88 12.59
C ARG A 40 1.14 5.72 13.86
N ALA A 41 2.13 5.55 14.75
CA ALA A 41 2.13 6.21 16.05
C ALA A 41 2.39 7.71 15.94
N SER A 42 3.26 8.12 15.03
CA SER A 42 3.69 9.50 14.84
C SER A 42 2.96 10.23 13.69
N GLY A 43 2.24 9.50 12.85
CA GLY A 43 1.65 10.10 11.64
C GLY A 43 2.72 10.58 10.67
N SER A 44 3.79 9.80 10.52
CA SER A 44 4.94 10.09 9.69
C SER A 44 5.17 9.02 8.63
N LEU A 45 5.97 9.35 7.66
CA LEU A 45 6.44 8.48 6.61
C LEU A 45 7.96 8.37 6.69
N LEU A 46 8.47 7.16 6.96
CA LEU A 46 9.90 6.89 6.93
C LEU A 46 10.32 6.59 5.50
N ILE A 47 11.27 7.33 4.96
CA ILE A 47 11.83 7.09 3.62
C ILE A 47 13.02 6.16 3.79
N ILE A 48 13.05 5.09 3.02
CA ILE A 48 14.05 4.03 3.09
C ILE A 48 14.79 3.85 1.76
N ASP A 49 16.04 3.45 1.89
CA ASP A 49 16.89 2.98 0.82
C ASP A 49 16.98 1.46 0.91
N GLN A 50 16.48 0.76 -0.12
CA GLN A 50 16.49 -0.70 -0.15
C GLN A 50 17.89 -1.26 -0.33
N SER A 51 18.75 -0.60 -1.12
CA SER A 51 20.09 -1.07 -1.42
C SER A 51 21.03 -0.96 -0.23
N GLU A 52 20.86 0.11 0.57
CA GLU A 52 21.71 0.38 1.74
C GLU A 52 21.12 -0.20 3.06
N HIS A 53 19.91 -0.78 3.02
CA HIS A 53 19.15 -1.19 4.20
C HIS A 53 19.04 -0.10 5.26
N ALA A 54 18.73 1.10 4.85
CA ALA A 54 18.80 2.28 5.69
C ALA A 54 17.55 3.16 5.62
N ALA A 55 17.18 3.77 6.75
CA ALA A 55 16.30 4.92 6.75
C ALA A 55 17.12 6.16 6.35
N ILE A 56 16.66 6.89 5.34
CA ILE A 56 17.37 8.07 4.81
C ILE A 56 16.66 9.38 5.14
N GLY A 57 15.41 9.32 5.61
CA GLY A 57 14.67 10.48 6.04
C GLY A 57 13.33 10.12 6.66
N ARG A 58 12.72 11.11 7.32
CA ARG A 58 11.37 11.02 7.88
C ARG A 58 10.59 12.27 7.55
N VAL A 59 9.37 12.10 7.06
CA VAL A 59 8.46 13.21 6.78
C VAL A 59 7.33 13.13 7.81
N GLU A 60 7.19 14.20 8.60
CA GLU A 60 6.19 14.32 9.66
C GLU A 60 5.01 15.18 9.21
N GLY A 61 3.91 15.16 9.98
CA GLY A 61 2.77 16.05 9.75
C GLY A 61 1.77 15.55 8.71
N LEU A 62 1.73 14.23 8.45
CA LEU A 62 0.80 13.63 7.51
C LEU A 62 -0.60 13.41 8.09
N GLY A 63 -0.80 13.64 9.39
CA GLY A 63 -2.07 13.46 10.08
C GLY A 63 -2.29 12.04 10.61
N ASP A 64 -3.53 11.57 10.64
CA ASP A 64 -3.86 10.23 11.18
C ASP A 64 -3.55 9.13 10.14
N LEU A 65 -2.47 8.41 10.36
CA LEU A 65 -2.06 7.26 9.55
C LEU A 65 -2.43 5.90 10.18
N SER A 66 -3.39 5.87 11.10
CA SER A 66 -3.87 4.62 11.73
C SER A 66 -4.44 3.61 10.74
N HIS A 67 -4.90 4.08 9.60
CA HIS A 67 -5.20 3.33 8.39
C HIS A 67 -4.73 4.18 7.20
N ALA A 68 -3.66 3.79 6.56
CA ALA A 68 -3.08 4.53 5.45
C ALA A 68 -2.64 3.58 4.34
N SER A 69 -2.77 4.06 3.11
CA SER A 69 -2.22 3.44 1.91
C SER A 69 -1.38 4.46 1.14
N VAL A 70 -0.56 3.97 0.23
CA VAL A 70 0.35 4.80 -0.56
C VAL A 70 0.35 4.34 -2.00
N VAL A 71 0.26 5.29 -2.93
CA VAL A 71 0.54 5.08 -4.35
C VAL A 71 1.63 6.05 -4.80
N PHE A 72 2.31 5.74 -5.90
CA PHE A 72 3.41 6.56 -6.41
C PHE A 72 3.06 7.21 -7.74
N SER A 73 3.64 8.37 -8.01
CA SER A 73 3.63 8.96 -9.35
C SER A 73 4.34 8.06 -10.37
N ALA A 74 4.04 8.23 -11.64
CA ALA A 74 4.61 7.41 -12.72
C ALA A 74 6.15 7.49 -12.80
N ASP A 75 6.75 8.60 -12.37
CA ASP A 75 8.20 8.79 -12.27
C ASP A 75 8.79 8.32 -10.94
N GLU A 76 7.97 7.73 -10.05
CA GLU A 76 8.34 7.21 -8.73
C GLU A 76 8.96 8.27 -7.78
N ARG A 77 8.80 9.55 -8.10
CA ARG A 77 9.33 10.64 -7.28
C ARG A 77 8.41 11.02 -6.14
N PHE A 78 7.09 11.00 -6.38
CA PHE A 78 6.11 11.42 -5.38
C PHE A 78 5.35 10.22 -4.83
N ALA A 79 5.21 10.17 -3.50
CA ALA A 79 4.30 9.29 -2.81
C ALA A 79 3.01 10.05 -2.46
N PHE A 80 1.85 9.53 -2.86
CA PHE A 80 0.55 10.01 -2.43
C PHE A 80 0.07 9.15 -1.27
N VAL A 81 -0.05 9.75 -0.10
CA VAL A 81 -0.41 9.09 1.16
C VAL A 81 -1.84 9.47 1.53
N PHE A 82 -2.67 8.45 1.74
CA PHE A 82 -4.07 8.60 2.11
C PHE A 82 -4.23 8.34 3.61
N GLY A 83 -4.53 9.39 4.37
CA GLY A 83 -4.69 9.33 5.81
C GLY A 83 -6.15 9.18 6.23
N ARG A 84 -6.39 8.53 7.38
CA ARG A 84 -7.73 8.30 7.92
C ARG A 84 -8.47 9.59 8.30
N ASP A 85 -7.76 10.68 8.54
CA ASP A 85 -8.32 12.01 8.78
C ASP A 85 -8.89 12.68 7.51
N GLY A 86 -8.89 11.97 6.39
CA GLY A 86 -9.27 12.49 5.07
C GLY A 86 -8.14 13.24 4.38
N GLY A 87 -6.95 13.18 4.90
CA GLY A 87 -5.76 13.80 4.29
C GLY A 87 -5.29 13.04 3.04
N LEU A 88 -5.08 13.78 1.97
CA LEU A 88 -4.29 13.39 0.81
C LEU A 88 -2.99 14.20 0.85
N THR A 89 -1.87 13.53 1.08
CA THR A 89 -0.55 14.17 1.18
C THR A 89 0.36 13.71 0.06
N LYS A 90 0.88 14.64 -0.72
CA LYS A 90 1.91 14.42 -1.74
C LYS A 90 3.28 14.66 -1.12
N VAL A 91 4.11 13.63 -1.05
CA VAL A 91 5.46 13.66 -0.48
C VAL A 91 6.48 13.53 -1.60
N ASP A 92 7.41 14.45 -1.68
CA ASP A 92 8.56 14.35 -2.58
C ASP A 92 9.66 13.52 -1.90
N LEU A 93 9.94 12.34 -2.45
CA LEU A 93 10.90 11.38 -1.90
C LEU A 93 12.35 11.86 -2.01
N LEU A 94 12.65 12.68 -3.01
CA LEU A 94 14.01 13.20 -3.23
C LEU A 94 14.35 14.35 -2.29
N THR A 95 13.38 15.25 -2.05
CA THR A 95 13.57 16.37 -1.12
C THR A 95 13.15 16.03 0.31
N GLN A 96 12.53 14.84 0.51
CA GLN A 96 12.08 14.33 1.80
C GLN A 96 11.14 15.31 2.52
N SER A 97 10.18 15.84 1.77
CA SER A 97 9.29 16.90 2.26
C SER A 97 7.88 16.77 1.70
N ILE A 98 6.92 17.38 2.39
CA ILE A 98 5.55 17.50 1.89
C ILE A 98 5.55 18.50 0.73
N ALA A 99 5.22 18.03 -0.49
CA ALA A 99 5.03 18.87 -1.65
C ALA A 99 3.64 19.52 -1.69
N GLY A 100 2.64 18.87 -1.10
CA GLY A 100 1.28 19.38 -0.97
C GLY A 100 0.42 18.51 -0.07
N ARG A 101 -0.61 19.08 0.56
CA ARG A 101 -1.57 18.35 1.38
C ARG A 101 -2.93 19.00 1.33
N VAL A 102 -3.96 18.19 1.13
CA VAL A 102 -5.36 18.60 1.23
C VAL A 102 -6.10 17.66 2.20
N VAL A 103 -6.97 18.22 3.04
CA VAL A 103 -7.92 17.43 3.85
C VAL A 103 -9.25 17.51 3.14
N GLN A 104 -9.60 16.42 2.44
CA GLN A 104 -10.72 16.42 1.50
C GLN A 104 -12.01 15.88 2.10
N SER A 105 -11.91 15.10 3.19
CA SER A 105 -13.04 14.47 3.90
C SER A 105 -12.61 14.15 5.32
N GLY A 106 -13.48 13.51 6.10
CA GLY A 106 -13.18 13.15 7.48
C GLY A 106 -12.80 11.68 7.70
N ASN A 107 -12.89 10.80 6.70
CA ASN A 107 -12.59 9.38 6.87
C ASN A 107 -12.26 8.72 5.52
N ALA A 108 -11.07 8.97 5.03
CA ALA A 108 -10.56 8.30 3.85
C ALA A 108 -10.18 6.84 4.17
N ILE A 109 -10.37 5.93 3.22
CA ILE A 109 -10.12 4.51 3.40
C ILE A 109 -9.14 3.94 2.39
N GLY A 110 -8.97 4.57 1.26
CA GLY A 110 -8.04 4.16 0.23
C GLY A 110 -7.96 5.18 -0.89
N GLY A 111 -7.01 4.99 -1.77
CA GLY A 111 -6.84 5.82 -2.94
C GLY A 111 -6.14 5.08 -4.07
N ALA A 112 -6.28 5.62 -5.26
CA ALA A 112 -5.70 5.12 -6.49
C ALA A 112 -5.16 6.28 -7.34
N ILE A 113 -4.22 5.98 -8.23
CA ILE A 113 -3.72 6.92 -9.23
C ILE A 113 -4.09 6.38 -10.61
N SER A 114 -4.55 7.25 -11.52
CA SER A 114 -4.90 6.82 -12.88
C SER A 114 -3.71 6.26 -13.65
N ASP A 115 -3.99 5.41 -14.63
CA ASP A 115 -2.98 4.75 -15.48
C ASP A 115 -2.04 5.72 -16.20
N ASP A 116 -2.52 6.94 -16.50
CA ASP A 116 -1.70 8.02 -17.06
C ASP A 116 -0.95 8.85 -16.01
N GLY A 117 -1.16 8.58 -14.71
CA GLY A 117 -0.54 9.28 -13.60
C GLY A 117 -1.03 10.70 -13.34
N GLN A 118 -2.10 11.16 -14.02
CA GLN A 118 -2.57 12.54 -13.93
C GLN A 118 -3.63 12.78 -12.85
N LEU A 119 -4.36 11.75 -12.44
CA LEU A 119 -5.45 11.86 -11.49
C LEU A 119 -5.20 10.98 -10.26
N VAL A 120 -5.49 11.52 -9.08
CA VAL A 120 -5.48 10.78 -7.81
C VAL A 120 -6.89 10.77 -7.26
N ALA A 121 -7.43 9.57 -7.02
CA ALA A 121 -8.76 9.38 -6.45
C ALA A 121 -8.68 8.93 -4.99
N VAL A 122 -9.59 9.41 -4.14
CA VAL A 122 -9.70 9.07 -2.72
C VAL A 122 -11.12 8.59 -2.42
N SER A 123 -11.24 7.38 -1.86
CA SER A 123 -12.51 6.84 -1.40
C SER A 123 -12.75 7.15 0.08
N ASN A 124 -14.02 7.36 0.44
CA ASN A 124 -14.40 7.81 1.75
C ASN A 124 -15.53 6.96 2.36
N TYR A 125 -15.41 6.63 3.65
CA TYR A 125 -16.51 6.04 4.41
C TYR A 125 -17.61 7.07 4.71
N GLU A 126 -17.21 8.27 5.13
CA GLU A 126 -18.12 9.35 5.48
C GLU A 126 -17.59 10.68 4.91
N PRO A 127 -18.45 11.40 4.20
CA PRO A 127 -19.88 11.17 3.92
C PRO A 127 -20.16 10.14 2.82
N GLY A 128 -19.18 9.34 2.41
CA GLY A 128 -19.20 8.45 1.26
C GLY A 128 -18.73 9.15 -0.01
N GLY A 129 -18.49 8.37 -1.05
CA GLY A 129 -18.11 8.90 -2.36
C GLY A 129 -16.62 8.85 -2.65
N VAL A 130 -16.28 9.28 -3.85
CA VAL A 130 -14.91 9.39 -4.35
C VAL A 130 -14.64 10.84 -4.73
N ARG A 131 -13.50 11.37 -4.28
CA ARG A 131 -12.98 12.66 -4.72
C ARG A 131 -11.74 12.47 -5.57
N VAL A 132 -11.67 13.20 -6.68
CA VAL A 132 -10.59 13.09 -7.65
C VAL A 132 -9.85 14.41 -7.74
N PHE A 133 -8.54 14.32 -7.74
CA PHE A 133 -7.62 15.46 -7.75
C PHE A 133 -6.65 15.34 -8.90
N ASP A 134 -6.21 16.47 -9.40
CA ASP A 134 -5.05 16.55 -10.27
C ASP A 134 -3.79 16.13 -9.49
N ALA A 135 -3.02 15.19 -10.03
CA ALA A 135 -1.87 14.62 -9.33
C ALA A 135 -0.68 15.59 -9.19
N GLU A 136 -0.60 16.62 -10.04
CA GLU A 136 0.45 17.63 -9.97
C GLU A 136 0.14 18.70 -8.92
N THR A 137 -1.07 19.25 -8.96
CA THR A 137 -1.44 20.45 -8.18
C THR A 137 -2.23 20.14 -6.92
N LEU A 138 -2.85 18.97 -6.81
CA LEU A 138 -3.86 18.58 -5.81
C LEU A 138 -5.13 19.45 -5.87
N GLU A 139 -5.39 20.12 -6.98
CA GLU A 139 -6.67 20.78 -7.21
C GLU A 139 -7.78 19.76 -7.44
N SER A 140 -8.98 20.05 -6.94
CA SER A 140 -10.12 19.16 -7.08
C SER A 140 -10.62 19.14 -8.53
N VAL A 141 -10.67 17.93 -9.12
CA VAL A 141 -11.18 17.69 -10.48
C VAL A 141 -12.64 17.25 -10.43
N ALA A 142 -13.02 16.37 -9.49
CA ALA A 142 -14.39 15.89 -9.36
C ALA A 142 -14.71 15.50 -7.91
N ASP A 143 -16.00 15.66 -7.55
CA ASP A 143 -16.61 15.10 -6.35
C ASP A 143 -17.78 14.19 -6.80
N ILE A 144 -17.68 12.89 -6.47
CA ILE A 144 -18.66 11.87 -6.86
C ILE A 144 -19.38 11.38 -5.61
N PRO A 145 -20.47 12.04 -5.19
CA PRO A 145 -21.21 11.63 -4.01
C PRO A 145 -21.99 10.32 -4.30
N THR A 146 -21.86 9.35 -3.41
CA THR A 146 -22.52 8.04 -3.56
C THR A 146 -23.66 7.81 -2.58
N GLY A 147 -23.68 8.56 -1.47
CA GLY A 147 -24.62 8.34 -0.36
C GLY A 147 -24.39 7.00 0.37
N SER A 148 -23.24 6.36 0.15
CA SER A 148 -22.86 5.07 0.73
C SER A 148 -21.39 5.11 1.11
N LYS A 149 -20.99 4.35 2.11
CA LYS A 149 -19.57 4.09 2.35
C LYS A 149 -18.94 3.55 1.09
N THR A 150 -17.87 4.19 0.62
CA THR A 150 -17.22 3.86 -0.63
C THR A 150 -15.85 3.26 -0.37
N ILE A 151 -15.61 2.07 -0.93
CA ILE A 151 -14.45 1.23 -0.63
C ILE A 151 -14.00 0.52 -1.91
N GLY A 152 -12.92 -0.29 -1.84
CA GLY A 152 -12.47 -1.12 -2.96
C GLY A 152 -12.16 -0.29 -4.20
N LEU A 153 -11.60 0.92 -3.99
CA LEU A 153 -11.22 1.82 -5.06
C LEU A 153 -9.94 1.33 -5.72
N VAL A 154 -10.01 1.10 -7.02
CA VAL A 154 -8.85 0.78 -7.87
C VAL A 154 -8.87 1.64 -9.13
N ASP A 155 -7.72 1.86 -9.71
CA ASP A 155 -7.59 2.36 -11.07
C ASP A 155 -7.85 1.24 -12.09
N ALA A 156 -8.34 1.61 -13.26
CA ALA A 156 -8.58 0.71 -14.36
C ALA A 156 -8.15 1.38 -15.68
N PRO A 157 -7.73 0.60 -16.69
CA PRO A 157 -7.23 1.14 -17.94
C PRO A 157 -8.17 2.15 -18.59
N GLY A 158 -7.60 3.21 -19.17
CA GLY A 158 -8.34 4.27 -19.87
C GLY A 158 -8.87 5.36 -18.96
N ARG A 159 -8.11 5.73 -17.92
CA ARG A 159 -8.48 6.79 -16.96
C ARG A 159 -9.79 6.51 -16.23
N ARG A 160 -9.99 5.27 -15.83
CA ARG A 160 -11.19 4.86 -15.09
C ARG A 160 -10.84 4.50 -13.65
N PHE A 161 -11.76 4.83 -12.75
CA PHE A 161 -11.74 4.35 -11.37
C PHE A 161 -12.97 3.47 -11.11
N VAL A 162 -12.74 2.34 -10.45
CA VAL A 162 -13.81 1.39 -10.09
C VAL A 162 -13.85 1.27 -8.58
N PHE A 163 -15.04 1.32 -7.99
CA PHE A 163 -15.20 1.30 -6.54
C PHE A 163 -16.54 0.70 -6.12
N THR A 164 -16.60 0.13 -4.93
CA THR A 164 -17.81 -0.48 -4.35
C THR A 164 -18.51 0.45 -3.38
N LEU A 165 -19.82 0.28 -3.29
CA LEU A 165 -20.73 0.98 -2.39
C LEU A 165 -21.29 0.00 -1.37
N TRP A 166 -20.81 0.07 -0.13
CA TRP A 166 -21.12 -0.85 0.96
C TRP A 166 -22.62 -0.97 1.25
N ASP A 167 -23.30 0.16 1.44
CA ASP A 167 -24.70 0.16 1.85
C ASP A 167 -25.64 -0.12 0.67
N ALA A 168 -25.23 0.26 -0.54
CA ALA A 168 -26.03 0.10 -1.75
C ALA A 168 -25.88 -1.30 -2.39
N GLY A 169 -24.78 -2.03 -2.12
CA GLY A 169 -24.50 -3.31 -2.78
C GLY A 169 -24.18 -3.15 -4.27
N GLU A 170 -23.58 -2.04 -4.63
CA GLU A 170 -23.28 -1.64 -6.02
C GLU A 170 -21.77 -1.52 -6.25
N THR A 171 -21.37 -1.53 -7.51
CA THR A 171 -20.06 -1.09 -7.99
C THR A 171 -20.27 -0.01 -9.03
N TRP A 172 -19.52 1.09 -8.92
CA TRP A 172 -19.55 2.16 -9.90
C TRP A 172 -18.23 2.25 -10.64
N ILE A 173 -18.31 2.65 -11.90
CA ILE A 173 -17.16 2.98 -12.74
C ILE A 173 -17.25 4.47 -13.06
N ALA A 174 -16.21 5.22 -12.71
CA ALA A 174 -16.04 6.62 -13.09
C ALA A 174 -15.02 6.70 -14.21
N ASP A 175 -15.43 7.10 -15.38
CA ASP A 175 -14.62 7.22 -16.59
C ASP A 175 -14.28 8.69 -16.84
N PHE A 176 -12.99 8.99 -16.83
CA PHE A 176 -12.42 10.33 -17.05
C PHE A 176 -11.74 10.47 -18.42
N SER A 177 -12.03 9.58 -19.37
CA SER A 177 -11.48 9.68 -20.73
C SER A 177 -12.10 10.82 -21.56
N GLY A 178 -13.32 11.28 -21.20
CA GLY A 178 -14.00 12.41 -21.80
C GLY A 178 -13.73 13.76 -21.11
N GLU A 179 -14.36 14.84 -21.59
CA GLU A 179 -14.28 16.17 -20.96
C GLU A 179 -14.95 16.23 -19.59
N GLU A 180 -16.06 15.48 -19.43
CA GLU A 180 -16.79 15.32 -18.17
C GLU A 180 -16.78 13.86 -17.74
N PRO A 181 -16.68 13.56 -16.43
CA PRO A 181 -16.66 12.19 -15.96
C PRO A 181 -18.01 11.48 -16.20
N ALA A 182 -17.94 10.30 -16.82
CA ALA A 182 -19.11 9.44 -17.04
C ALA A 182 -19.20 8.38 -15.94
N ILE A 183 -20.39 8.22 -15.32
CA ILE A 183 -20.59 7.28 -14.22
C ILE A 183 -21.49 6.12 -14.68
N THR A 184 -20.92 4.90 -14.67
CA THR A 184 -21.68 3.66 -14.87
C THR A 184 -21.95 3.01 -13.51
N ARG A 185 -23.22 2.69 -13.24
CA ARG A 185 -23.68 2.07 -12.00
C ARG A 185 -24.08 0.63 -12.23
N ILE A 186 -23.54 -0.29 -11.44
CA ILE A 186 -23.74 -1.73 -11.58
C ILE A 186 -24.30 -2.26 -10.27
N GLY A 187 -25.56 -2.67 -10.29
CA GLY A 187 -26.23 -3.27 -9.14
C GLY A 187 -26.00 -4.79 -9.06
N GLY A 188 -26.46 -5.40 -7.96
CA GLY A 188 -26.43 -6.85 -7.79
C GLY A 188 -25.05 -7.41 -7.47
N ILE A 189 -24.16 -6.60 -6.91
CA ILE A 189 -22.82 -7.03 -6.50
C ILE A 189 -22.89 -7.97 -5.30
N GLY A 190 -23.76 -7.70 -4.35
CA GLY A 190 -23.97 -8.52 -3.16
C GLY A 190 -24.05 -7.68 -1.89
N THR A 191 -24.11 -8.36 -0.74
CA THR A 191 -24.31 -7.70 0.55
C THR A 191 -23.00 -7.16 1.09
N ASN A 192 -22.94 -5.84 1.31
CA ASN A 192 -21.79 -5.12 1.84
C ASN A 192 -20.49 -5.44 1.08
N PRO A 193 -20.41 -5.12 -0.22
CA PRO A 193 -19.15 -5.21 -0.93
C PRO A 193 -18.12 -4.33 -0.25
N TYR A 194 -16.91 -4.87 -0.05
CA TYR A 194 -15.90 -4.22 0.79
C TYR A 194 -14.67 -3.87 -0.01
N ASP A 195 -13.63 -4.66 0.13
CA ASP A 195 -12.38 -4.45 -0.58
C ASP A 195 -12.43 -5.09 -1.96
N ALA A 196 -11.58 -4.65 -2.86
CA ALA A 196 -11.57 -5.14 -4.23
C ALA A 196 -10.16 -5.16 -4.79
N LEU A 197 -9.96 -5.92 -5.84
CA LEU A 197 -8.77 -5.89 -6.67
C LEU A 197 -9.15 -5.84 -8.15
N ILE A 198 -8.22 -5.39 -8.98
CA ILE A 198 -8.28 -5.55 -10.43
C ILE A 198 -7.20 -6.53 -10.87
N THR A 199 -7.49 -7.40 -11.85
CA THR A 199 -6.49 -8.31 -12.40
C THR A 199 -5.44 -7.54 -13.20
N GLY A 200 -4.19 -8.04 -13.24
CA GLY A 200 -3.05 -7.34 -13.87
C GLY A 200 -3.22 -7.04 -15.36
N ASP A 201 -4.19 -7.67 -16.05
CA ASP A 201 -4.60 -7.34 -17.42
C ASP A 201 -5.69 -6.24 -17.48
N GLY A 202 -6.10 -5.69 -16.31
CA GLY A 202 -7.14 -4.67 -16.21
C GLY A 202 -8.56 -5.15 -16.54
N ARG A 203 -8.75 -6.48 -16.67
CA ARG A 203 -10.01 -7.03 -17.16
C ARG A 203 -11.04 -7.29 -16.07
N HIS A 204 -10.64 -7.97 -15.00
CA HIS A 204 -11.59 -8.35 -13.97
C HIS A 204 -11.42 -7.49 -12.72
N TYR A 205 -12.49 -6.80 -12.35
CA TYR A 205 -12.64 -6.22 -11.04
C TYR A 205 -13.34 -7.24 -10.13
N ILE A 206 -12.72 -7.57 -9.00
CA ILE A 206 -13.23 -8.57 -8.06
C ILE A 206 -13.53 -7.89 -6.75
N ALA A 207 -14.79 -7.91 -6.33
CA ALA A 207 -15.26 -7.34 -5.08
C ALA A 207 -15.43 -8.43 -4.02
N GLY A 208 -14.85 -8.20 -2.84
CA GLY A 208 -15.07 -9.00 -1.64
C GLY A 208 -16.41 -8.66 -1.01
N LEU A 209 -17.08 -9.66 -0.42
CA LEU A 209 -18.38 -9.45 0.22
C LEU A 209 -18.24 -9.62 1.74
N PHE A 210 -18.50 -8.55 2.47
CA PHE A 210 -18.44 -8.60 3.93
C PHE A 210 -19.70 -9.20 4.54
N GLY A 211 -20.86 -8.96 3.95
CA GLY A 211 -22.16 -9.36 4.48
C GLY A 211 -22.58 -10.80 4.14
N GLU A 212 -21.94 -11.44 3.18
CA GLU A 212 -22.25 -12.80 2.72
C GLU A 212 -21.01 -13.53 2.23
N ASP A 213 -21.12 -14.85 2.02
CA ASP A 213 -20.02 -15.65 1.49
C ASP A 213 -19.88 -15.46 -0.04
N GLY A 214 -18.68 -15.68 -0.54
CA GLY A 214 -18.31 -15.54 -1.94
C GLY A 214 -17.82 -14.16 -2.32
N LEU A 215 -17.51 -14.03 -3.60
CA LEU A 215 -16.99 -12.80 -4.22
C LEU A 215 -17.79 -12.53 -5.49
N THR A 216 -17.72 -11.30 -5.99
CA THR A 216 -18.32 -10.92 -7.26
C THR A 216 -17.27 -10.37 -8.21
N ALA A 217 -17.17 -10.95 -9.39
CA ALA A 217 -16.31 -10.49 -10.47
C ALA A 217 -17.12 -9.73 -11.52
N LEU A 218 -16.55 -8.62 -12.02
CA LEU A 218 -17.01 -7.86 -13.16
C LEU A 218 -15.96 -7.98 -14.27
N ASP A 219 -16.38 -8.35 -15.47
CA ASP A 219 -15.53 -8.27 -16.67
C ASP A 219 -15.66 -6.86 -17.26
N LEU A 220 -14.65 -6.02 -17.02
CA LEU A 220 -14.63 -4.62 -17.45
C LEU A 220 -14.46 -4.44 -18.97
N TRP A 221 -14.24 -5.54 -19.72
CA TRP A 221 -14.23 -5.54 -21.18
C TRP A 221 -15.60 -5.82 -21.78
N GLN A 222 -16.58 -6.19 -20.95
CA GLN A 222 -17.98 -6.28 -21.37
C GLN A 222 -18.68 -4.95 -21.19
N GLU A 223 -19.57 -4.61 -22.14
CA GLU A 223 -20.35 -3.36 -22.10
C GLU A 223 -21.85 -3.68 -22.17
N PRO A 224 -22.64 -3.45 -21.10
CA PRO A 224 -22.20 -3.14 -19.74
C PRO A 224 -21.59 -4.38 -19.02
N PRO A 225 -20.73 -4.18 -18.01
CA PRO A 225 -20.25 -5.27 -17.19
C PRO A 225 -21.38 -5.99 -16.45
N VAL A 226 -21.34 -7.32 -16.41
CA VAL A 226 -22.35 -8.15 -15.73
C VAL A 226 -21.76 -8.81 -14.51
N PRO A 227 -22.35 -8.66 -13.31
CA PRO A 227 -21.87 -9.31 -12.11
C PRO A 227 -21.91 -10.84 -12.19
N ARG A 228 -20.79 -11.49 -11.88
CA ARG A 228 -20.65 -12.93 -11.83
C ARG A 228 -20.20 -13.38 -10.46
N ARG A 229 -20.99 -14.17 -9.76
CA ARG A 229 -20.60 -14.75 -8.48
C ARG A 229 -19.48 -15.77 -8.69
N ILE A 230 -18.42 -15.67 -7.90
CA ILE A 230 -17.28 -16.61 -7.87
C ILE A 230 -17.02 -17.05 -6.43
N LEU A 231 -16.34 -18.18 -6.28
CA LEU A 231 -15.92 -18.72 -4.97
C LEU A 231 -17.03 -18.68 -3.91
N SER A 232 -18.22 -19.19 -4.22
CA SER A 232 -19.41 -19.10 -3.36
C SER A 232 -19.24 -19.72 -1.98
N GLY A 233 -18.25 -20.60 -1.78
CA GLY A 233 -17.89 -21.16 -0.48
C GLY A 233 -16.81 -20.37 0.28
N TYR A 234 -16.34 -19.26 -0.27
CA TYR A 234 -15.36 -18.39 0.38
C TYR A 234 -16.07 -17.42 1.32
N GLY A 235 -15.64 -17.38 2.58
CA GLY A 235 -16.27 -16.49 3.56
C GLY A 235 -15.78 -16.71 4.97
N LYS A 236 -16.49 -16.11 5.92
CA LYS A 236 -16.14 -16.08 7.34
C LYS A 236 -16.21 -17.45 8.03
N GLY A 237 -16.87 -18.43 7.42
CA GLY A 237 -17.18 -19.69 8.07
C GLY A 237 -18.17 -19.52 9.24
N LYS A 238 -18.25 -20.54 10.11
CA LYS A 238 -19.15 -20.52 11.26
C LYS A 238 -18.47 -20.15 12.58
N GLU A 239 -17.15 -20.08 12.62
CA GLU A 239 -16.39 -19.77 13.83
C GLU A 239 -16.31 -18.27 14.06
N PRO A 240 -16.43 -17.79 15.31
CA PRO A 240 -16.15 -16.41 15.66
C PRO A 240 -14.67 -16.12 15.41
N LEU A 241 -14.38 -15.11 14.61
CA LEU A 241 -13.02 -14.70 14.28
C LEU A 241 -12.53 -13.63 15.23
N PRO A 242 -11.25 -13.63 15.61
CA PRO A 242 -10.66 -12.56 16.38
C PRO A 242 -10.62 -11.24 15.59
N VAL A 243 -10.65 -11.33 14.25
CA VAL A 243 -10.71 -10.19 13.34
C VAL A 243 -11.88 -10.38 12.37
N TYR A 244 -12.92 -9.58 12.51
CA TYR A 244 -14.11 -9.59 11.64
C TYR A 244 -13.88 -8.85 10.32
N LYS A 245 -12.71 -8.94 9.74
CA LYS A 245 -12.46 -8.32 8.46
C LYS A 245 -12.31 -9.40 7.40
N MET A 246 -12.92 -9.16 6.24
CA MET A 246 -12.50 -9.84 5.02
C MET A 246 -11.00 -9.64 4.88
N PRO A 247 -10.24 -10.60 4.40
CA PRO A 247 -8.89 -10.33 3.97
C PRO A 247 -8.96 -9.19 2.98
N HIS A 248 -8.04 -8.26 3.12
CA HIS A 248 -7.89 -7.23 2.12
C HIS A 248 -7.59 -7.91 0.79
N LEU A 249 -8.38 -7.62 -0.26
CA LEU A 249 -8.14 -8.21 -1.56
C LEU A 249 -6.79 -7.75 -2.14
N GLU A 250 -6.33 -6.58 -1.78
CA GLU A 250 -4.95 -6.14 -2.02
C GLU A 250 -3.91 -7.00 -1.28
N GLY A 251 -4.34 -7.80 -0.30
CA GLY A 251 -3.55 -8.81 0.38
C GLY A 251 -3.53 -10.17 -0.34
N TRP A 252 -4.05 -10.28 -1.56
CA TRP A 252 -3.92 -11.46 -2.38
C TRP A 252 -2.58 -11.45 -3.11
N ALA A 253 -2.02 -12.64 -3.31
CA ALA A 253 -0.83 -12.78 -4.13
C ALA A 253 -1.19 -13.35 -5.50
N LEU A 254 -0.46 -12.91 -6.53
CA LEU A 254 -0.43 -13.58 -7.83
C LEU A 254 0.89 -14.34 -7.96
N ALA A 255 0.82 -15.68 -7.95
CA ALA A 255 1.96 -16.56 -8.10
C ALA A 255 1.86 -17.35 -9.42
N GLY A 256 2.52 -16.85 -10.45
CA GLY A 256 2.41 -17.41 -11.80
C GLY A 256 1.00 -17.21 -12.37
N ASP A 257 0.27 -18.30 -12.59
CA ASP A 257 -1.10 -18.32 -13.12
C ASP A 257 -2.18 -18.51 -12.02
N ARG A 258 -1.82 -18.40 -10.76
CA ARG A 258 -2.73 -18.59 -9.62
C ARG A 258 -2.74 -17.42 -8.67
N PHE A 259 -3.92 -17.01 -8.26
CA PHE A 259 -4.09 -16.19 -7.07
C PHE A 259 -3.99 -17.05 -5.82
N VAL A 260 -3.40 -16.50 -4.78
CA VAL A 260 -3.33 -17.08 -3.44
C VAL A 260 -4.12 -16.18 -2.50
N LEU A 261 -5.23 -16.68 -2.01
CA LEU A 261 -6.19 -15.93 -1.22
C LEU A 261 -6.12 -16.37 0.24
N PRO A 262 -5.87 -15.46 1.18
CA PRO A 262 -6.10 -15.71 2.59
C PRO A 262 -7.57 -16.06 2.84
N ALA A 263 -7.86 -17.26 3.37
CA ALA A 263 -9.24 -17.67 3.67
C ALA A 263 -9.64 -17.24 5.07
N VAL A 264 -10.53 -16.26 5.15
CA VAL A 264 -11.06 -15.78 6.43
C VAL A 264 -11.79 -16.91 7.16
N GLY A 265 -11.41 -17.14 8.42
CA GLY A 265 -12.10 -18.07 9.32
C GLY A 265 -11.79 -19.53 9.12
N ARG A 266 -10.77 -19.88 8.33
CA ARG A 266 -10.47 -21.28 8.04
C ARG A 266 -9.00 -21.68 8.22
N HIS A 267 -8.11 -20.83 8.65
CA HIS A 267 -6.68 -21.15 8.80
C HIS A 267 -6.12 -21.86 7.56
N GLU A 268 -6.40 -21.30 6.40
CA GLU A 268 -5.94 -21.84 5.11
C GLU A 268 -5.80 -20.72 4.08
N VAL A 269 -4.98 -20.94 3.08
CA VAL A 269 -4.99 -20.15 1.86
C VAL A 269 -5.60 -20.94 0.73
N LEU A 270 -6.35 -20.27 -0.15
CA LEU A 270 -6.94 -20.86 -1.35
C LEU A 270 -6.05 -20.58 -2.54
N TRP A 271 -5.93 -21.58 -3.41
CA TRP A 271 -5.34 -21.44 -4.73
C TRP A 271 -6.44 -21.29 -5.75
N VAL A 272 -6.41 -20.24 -6.52
CA VAL A 272 -7.44 -19.89 -7.50
C VAL A 272 -6.77 -19.67 -8.86
N ASP A 273 -7.25 -20.36 -9.88
CA ASP A 273 -6.81 -20.14 -11.25
C ASP A 273 -7.15 -18.70 -11.69
N SER A 274 -6.16 -17.94 -12.13
CA SER A 274 -6.32 -16.50 -12.41
C SER A 274 -7.19 -16.19 -13.63
N ARG A 275 -7.40 -17.15 -14.53
CA ARG A 275 -8.21 -16.97 -15.75
C ARG A 275 -9.66 -17.34 -15.53
N THR A 276 -9.88 -18.50 -14.89
CA THR A 276 -11.24 -19.02 -14.65
C THR A 276 -11.87 -18.50 -13.38
N LEU A 277 -11.05 -18.00 -12.45
CA LEU A 277 -11.41 -17.59 -11.09
C LEU A 277 -12.05 -18.73 -10.29
N ALA A 278 -11.65 -19.96 -10.59
CA ALA A 278 -12.08 -21.17 -9.89
C ALA A 278 -11.02 -21.63 -8.88
N GLU A 279 -11.48 -22.14 -7.73
CA GLU A 279 -10.61 -22.75 -6.75
C GLU A 279 -9.96 -24.02 -7.33
N VAL A 280 -8.64 -24.15 -7.17
CA VAL A 280 -7.86 -25.29 -7.66
C VAL A 280 -7.10 -26.02 -6.54
N GLY A 281 -7.10 -25.50 -5.32
CA GLY A 281 -6.44 -26.13 -4.17
C GLY A 281 -6.50 -25.30 -2.90
N ARG A 282 -5.94 -25.85 -1.83
CA ARG A 282 -5.83 -25.21 -0.51
C ARG A 282 -4.57 -25.64 0.18
N THR A 283 -4.04 -24.76 1.04
CA THR A 283 -2.95 -25.06 1.96
C THR A 283 -3.37 -24.66 3.38
N ALA A 284 -3.31 -25.57 4.31
CA ALA A 284 -3.56 -25.29 5.73
C ALA A 284 -2.42 -24.40 6.28
N THR A 285 -2.79 -23.44 7.13
CA THR A 285 -1.87 -22.45 7.71
C THR A 285 -1.92 -22.47 9.23
N HIS A 286 -0.86 -21.93 9.86
CA HIS A 286 -0.69 -21.79 11.30
C HIS A 286 -1.88 -21.09 12.01
N GLY A 287 -2.41 -20.05 11.38
CA GLY A 287 -3.49 -19.24 11.94
C GLY A 287 -4.39 -18.66 10.86
N GLN A 288 -5.23 -17.71 11.23
CA GLN A 288 -6.04 -16.97 10.27
C GLN A 288 -5.13 -16.08 9.41
N PRO A 289 -4.97 -16.38 8.11
CA PRO A 289 -4.11 -15.59 7.23
C PRO A 289 -4.73 -14.21 6.95
N VAL A 290 -3.87 -13.18 6.85
CA VAL A 290 -4.30 -11.80 6.57
C VAL A 290 -3.79 -11.33 5.21
N PHE A 291 -2.49 -11.42 4.99
CA PHE A 291 -1.86 -11.07 3.72
C PHE A 291 -1.09 -12.25 3.18
N ALA A 292 -1.13 -12.40 1.88
CA ALA A 292 -0.27 -13.27 1.11
C ALA A 292 0.52 -12.41 0.12
N VAL A 293 1.83 -12.57 0.09
CA VAL A 293 2.72 -11.83 -0.80
C VAL A 293 3.57 -12.81 -1.58
N ALA A 294 3.51 -12.77 -2.91
CA ALA A 294 4.28 -13.67 -3.76
C ALA A 294 5.68 -13.11 -4.04
N ARG A 295 6.68 -13.99 -3.96
CA ARG A 295 8.00 -13.65 -4.53
C ARG A 295 7.85 -13.43 -6.04
N PRO A 296 8.54 -12.46 -6.65
CA PRO A 296 8.36 -12.08 -8.05
C PRO A 296 8.52 -13.21 -9.07
N ASP A 297 9.29 -14.25 -8.74
CA ASP A 297 9.41 -15.44 -9.60
C ASP A 297 8.25 -16.44 -9.46
N GLY A 298 7.26 -16.12 -8.62
CA GLY A 298 6.08 -16.95 -8.38
C GLY A 298 6.34 -18.26 -7.64
N ARG A 299 7.52 -18.48 -7.07
CA ARG A 299 7.91 -19.76 -6.45
C ARG A 299 7.58 -19.88 -4.98
N GLN A 300 7.40 -18.77 -4.31
CA GLN A 300 7.07 -18.71 -2.89
C GLN A 300 5.96 -17.72 -2.66
N VAL A 301 5.13 -18.02 -1.66
CA VAL A 301 4.16 -17.08 -1.09
C VAL A 301 4.42 -17.00 0.40
N TRP A 302 4.58 -15.79 0.90
CA TRP A 302 4.75 -15.49 2.31
C TRP A 302 3.42 -15.04 2.88
N VAL A 303 3.03 -15.59 4.04
CA VAL A 303 1.72 -15.37 4.65
C VAL A 303 1.89 -14.97 6.09
N ASN A 304 1.26 -13.87 6.51
CA ASN A 304 1.16 -13.45 7.90
C ASN A 304 -0.24 -13.72 8.46
N PHE A 305 -0.40 -13.54 9.78
CA PHE A 305 -1.60 -13.99 10.48
C PHE A 305 -2.22 -12.91 11.34
N ALA A 306 -3.51 -13.08 11.64
CA ALA A 306 -4.25 -12.26 12.57
C ALA A 306 -3.89 -12.58 14.03
N HIS A 307 -4.10 -11.62 14.93
CA HIS A 307 -4.02 -11.84 16.37
C HIS A 307 -4.92 -13.04 16.79
N PRO A 308 -4.50 -13.92 17.70
CA PRO A 308 -3.29 -13.82 18.54
C PRO A 308 -2.02 -14.43 17.92
N LEU A 309 -2.10 -15.02 16.73
CA LEU A 309 -0.97 -15.72 16.08
C LEU A 309 -0.20 -14.82 15.10
N ASN A 310 -0.23 -13.53 15.35
CA ASN A 310 0.32 -12.49 14.48
C ASN A 310 1.81 -12.18 14.71
N ASP A 311 2.54 -13.09 15.32
CA ASP A 311 3.99 -13.07 15.50
C ASP A 311 4.75 -13.95 14.49
N THR A 312 4.00 -14.61 13.61
CA THR A 312 4.47 -15.68 12.73
C THR A 312 4.28 -15.32 11.27
N ILE A 313 5.17 -15.82 10.42
CA ILE A 313 5.07 -15.84 8.95
C ILE A 313 5.31 -17.27 8.49
N GLU A 314 4.49 -17.77 7.58
CA GLU A 314 4.72 -19.03 6.87
C GLU A 314 5.09 -18.76 5.42
N VAL A 315 6.04 -19.55 4.91
CA VAL A 315 6.46 -19.56 3.52
C VAL A 315 5.96 -20.82 2.84
N ILE A 316 5.17 -20.65 1.79
CA ILE A 316 4.56 -21.74 1.04
C ILE A 316 5.28 -21.86 -0.30
N ASP A 317 5.73 -23.06 -0.65
CA ASP A 317 6.22 -23.38 -1.98
C ASP A 317 5.04 -23.55 -2.95
N THR A 318 5.06 -22.84 -4.06
CA THR A 318 3.92 -22.78 -4.98
C THR A 318 3.77 -24.03 -5.87
N LEU A 319 4.81 -24.85 -5.98
CA LEU A 319 4.74 -26.08 -6.76
C LEU A 319 4.13 -27.22 -5.96
N SER A 320 4.58 -27.39 -4.71
CA SER A 320 4.04 -28.42 -3.80
C SER A 320 2.76 -27.98 -3.10
N GLY A 321 2.55 -26.69 -2.90
CA GLY A 321 1.49 -26.14 -2.05
C GLY A 321 1.73 -26.37 -0.55
N GLU A 322 2.95 -26.73 -0.15
CA GLU A 322 3.31 -27.02 1.24
C GLU A 322 4.02 -25.84 1.91
N VAL A 323 3.83 -25.71 3.24
CA VAL A 323 4.62 -24.79 4.06
C VAL A 323 6.05 -25.36 4.17
N ILE A 324 7.01 -24.60 3.64
CA ILE A 324 8.42 -25.03 3.62
C ILE A 324 9.26 -24.35 4.70
N HIS A 325 8.78 -23.25 5.27
CA HIS A 325 9.50 -22.53 6.33
C HIS A 325 8.53 -21.71 7.18
N THR A 326 8.90 -21.51 8.45
CA THR A 326 8.17 -20.69 9.40
C THR A 326 9.15 -19.74 10.11
N LEU A 327 8.81 -18.46 10.12
CA LEU A 327 9.54 -17.40 10.80
C LEU A 327 8.73 -16.86 11.97
N THR A 328 9.41 -16.38 13.01
CA THR A 328 8.82 -15.69 14.15
C THR A 328 9.50 -14.34 14.36
N PRO A 329 9.23 -13.33 13.52
CA PRO A 329 9.88 -12.04 13.59
C PRO A 329 9.63 -11.31 14.92
N GLY A 330 8.46 -11.47 15.48
CA GLY A 330 8.03 -10.83 16.72
C GLY A 330 6.57 -10.38 16.68
N PRO A 331 6.10 -9.66 17.71
CA PRO A 331 4.68 -9.36 17.86
C PRO A 331 4.18 -8.36 16.82
N ALA A 332 3.01 -8.66 16.29
CA ALA A 332 2.26 -7.85 15.34
C ALA A 332 2.96 -7.61 14.00
N VAL A 333 3.23 -8.69 13.27
CA VAL A 333 3.60 -8.64 11.85
C VAL A 333 2.39 -8.11 11.06
N LEU A 334 2.52 -6.94 10.46
CA LEU A 334 1.40 -6.30 9.76
C LEU A 334 1.53 -6.34 8.24
N HIS A 335 2.69 -6.10 7.69
CA HIS A 335 2.90 -6.01 6.26
C HIS A 335 4.23 -6.64 5.85
N MET A 336 4.28 -7.10 4.61
CA MET A 336 5.47 -7.66 3.97
C MET A 336 5.57 -7.10 2.56
N GLU A 337 6.77 -6.79 2.11
CA GLU A 337 7.03 -6.31 0.75
C GLU A 337 8.30 -6.93 0.22
N PHE A 338 8.27 -7.47 -1.00
CA PHE A 338 9.45 -7.97 -1.69
C PHE A 338 10.17 -6.86 -2.44
N THR A 339 11.50 -6.88 -2.42
CA THR A 339 12.28 -6.09 -3.38
C THR A 339 11.94 -6.53 -4.82
N ALA A 340 12.09 -5.64 -5.79
CA ALA A 340 11.66 -5.87 -7.18
C ALA A 340 12.22 -7.15 -7.81
N ARG A 341 13.39 -7.60 -7.38
CA ARG A 341 14.01 -8.87 -7.83
C ARG A 341 13.68 -10.06 -6.93
N GLY A 342 12.96 -9.86 -5.83
CA GLY A 342 12.58 -10.91 -4.89
C GLY A 342 13.76 -11.57 -4.15
N HIS A 343 14.88 -10.87 -4.00
CA HIS A 343 16.00 -11.36 -3.21
C HIS A 343 15.73 -11.20 -1.72
N GLU A 344 15.03 -10.15 -1.36
CA GLU A 344 14.71 -9.80 0.01
C GLU A 344 13.21 -9.59 0.20
N VAL A 345 12.77 -9.81 1.43
CA VAL A 345 11.46 -9.42 1.91
C VAL A 345 11.62 -8.57 3.16
N TRP A 346 10.91 -7.45 3.18
CA TRP A 346 10.89 -6.52 4.30
C TRP A 346 9.59 -6.72 5.07
N VAL A 347 9.69 -6.81 6.39
CA VAL A 347 8.60 -7.22 7.28
C VAL A 347 8.39 -6.19 8.36
N SER A 348 7.21 -5.58 8.44
CA SER A 348 6.88 -4.68 9.54
C SER A 348 6.52 -5.46 10.81
N VAL A 349 7.29 -5.27 11.88
CA VAL A 349 7.05 -5.85 13.21
C VAL A 349 6.60 -4.72 14.14
N ARG A 350 5.31 -4.39 14.07
CA ARG A 350 4.73 -3.17 14.65
C ARG A 350 5.07 -2.98 16.12
N ASP A 351 4.77 -3.98 16.94
CA ASP A 351 4.89 -3.86 18.39
C ASP A 351 6.34 -3.99 18.88
N ALA A 352 7.26 -4.38 17.98
CA ALA A 352 8.70 -4.34 18.22
C ALA A 352 9.35 -3.03 17.72
N GLY A 353 8.59 -2.16 17.04
CA GLY A 353 9.08 -0.86 16.59
C GLY A 353 10.17 -0.95 15.53
N ARG A 354 10.06 -1.90 14.60
CA ARG A 354 11.09 -2.08 13.56
C ARG A 354 10.52 -2.74 12.29
N VAL A 355 11.29 -2.62 11.23
CA VAL A 355 11.15 -3.39 9.99
C VAL A 355 12.32 -4.36 9.92
N ASP A 356 12.05 -5.65 9.83
CA ASP A 356 13.04 -6.71 9.64
C ASP A 356 13.25 -6.99 8.15
N ILE A 357 14.48 -7.28 7.75
CA ILE A 357 14.88 -7.60 6.38
C ILE A 357 15.38 -9.03 6.34
N TYR A 358 14.79 -9.86 5.48
CA TYR A 358 15.17 -11.28 5.34
C TYR A 358 15.59 -11.58 3.90
N ASP A 359 16.60 -12.44 3.76
CA ASP A 359 16.90 -13.09 2.49
C ASP A 359 15.77 -14.08 2.14
N ALA A 360 15.18 -13.92 0.96
CA ALA A 360 14.01 -14.69 0.54
C ALA A 360 14.31 -16.16 0.19
N ARG A 361 15.58 -16.59 0.18
CA ARG A 361 15.97 -17.98 -0.14
C ARG A 361 16.50 -18.72 1.06
N SER A 362 17.39 -18.09 1.84
CA SER A 362 17.94 -18.69 3.05
C SER A 362 17.04 -18.48 4.27
N PHE A 363 16.11 -17.52 4.20
CA PHE A 363 15.24 -17.08 5.29
C PHE A 363 16.00 -16.46 6.48
N GLU A 364 17.28 -16.14 6.28
CA GLU A 364 18.11 -15.50 7.29
C GLU A 364 17.78 -14.01 7.39
N LYS A 365 17.77 -13.48 8.61
CA LYS A 365 17.63 -12.04 8.85
C LYS A 365 18.92 -11.34 8.46
N LEU A 366 18.84 -10.42 7.51
CA LEU A 366 19.95 -9.63 7.00
C LEU A 366 20.18 -8.34 7.81
N GLY A 367 19.09 -7.76 8.31
CA GLY A 367 19.14 -6.49 9.03
C GLY A 367 17.79 -6.07 9.59
N GLU A 368 17.78 -4.88 10.20
CA GLU A 368 16.56 -4.24 10.68
C GLU A 368 16.68 -2.72 10.63
N ILE A 369 15.54 -2.04 10.51
CA ILE A 369 15.41 -0.58 10.56
C ILE A 369 14.42 -0.22 11.66
N ALA A 370 14.80 0.70 12.57
CA ALA A 370 13.90 1.20 13.59
C ALA A 370 12.79 2.05 12.95
N ALA A 371 11.54 1.82 13.34
CA ALA A 371 10.37 2.54 12.86
C ALA A 371 9.27 2.61 13.93
N GLU A 372 8.51 3.72 13.98
CA GLU A 372 7.52 3.96 15.03
C GLU A 372 6.16 3.31 14.73
N SER A 373 5.90 2.13 15.30
CA SER A 373 4.70 1.34 15.01
C SER A 373 4.50 1.13 13.51
N PRO A 374 5.48 0.53 12.78
CA PRO A 374 5.41 0.39 11.34
C PRO A 374 4.20 -0.44 10.90
N SER A 375 3.59 -0.05 9.80
CA SER A 375 2.48 -0.77 9.18
C SER A 375 2.78 -1.08 7.71
N GLY A 376 2.25 -0.30 6.77
CA GLY A 376 2.50 -0.51 5.35
C GLY A 376 3.96 -0.23 4.97
N ILE A 377 4.53 -1.10 4.17
CA ILE A 377 5.81 -0.92 3.48
C ILE A 377 5.50 -0.85 2.00
N PHE A 378 5.96 0.19 1.31
CA PHE A 378 5.68 0.39 -0.10
C PHE A 378 6.98 0.77 -0.81
N PHE A 379 7.43 -0.06 -1.73
CA PHE A 379 8.57 0.23 -2.58
C PHE A 379 8.13 0.96 -3.84
N THR A 380 8.93 1.87 -4.34
CA THR A 380 8.66 2.59 -5.60
C THR A 380 8.59 1.61 -6.77
N ALA A 381 9.57 0.71 -6.87
CA ALA A 381 9.58 -0.41 -7.81
C ALA A 381 8.98 -1.67 -7.14
N ARG A 382 7.66 -1.73 -7.03
CA ARG A 382 6.97 -2.84 -6.35
C ARG A 382 7.07 -4.14 -7.13
N ALA A 383 7.38 -5.21 -6.41
CA ALA A 383 7.56 -6.55 -6.96
C ALA A 383 6.23 -7.22 -7.37
N HIS A 384 5.16 -6.90 -6.64
CA HIS A 384 3.84 -7.44 -6.92
C HIS A 384 2.87 -6.29 -7.19
N ARG A 385 2.42 -6.20 -8.39
CA ARG A 385 1.30 -5.34 -8.77
C ARG A 385 0.16 -6.26 -9.14
N THR A 386 -0.86 -6.33 -8.31
CA THR A 386 -2.08 -7.08 -8.59
C THR A 386 -3.08 -6.28 -9.40
N GLY A 387 -2.86 -4.98 -9.49
CA GLY A 387 -3.53 -4.03 -10.36
C GLY A 387 -2.53 -3.20 -11.15
N LEU A 388 -2.98 -2.28 -11.95
CA LEU A 388 -2.17 -1.36 -12.75
C LEU A 388 -1.76 -0.12 -11.97
#